data_89a12dbda9c51540909c12182244f22c
#
_entry.id   89a12dbda9c51540909c12182244f22c
#
_cell.length_a   1.000
_cell.length_b   1.000
_cell.length_c   1.000
_cell.angle_alpha   90.00
_cell.angle_beta   90.00
_cell.angle_gamma   90.00
#
_symmetry.space_group_name_H-M   'P 1'
#
loop_
_entity.id
_entity.type
_entity.pdbx_description
1 polymer ?
#
loop_
_entity_poly.entity_id
_entity_poly.type
_entity_poly.pdbx_seq_one_letter_code
_entity_poly.pdbx_strand_id
1 'polypeptide(L)'
;MLLRLRHHACVTLVGAGTVRSEDYAVPTDPTVRFAVVTGQGDLDWESALWRSGHATAVAPESVAIPDHVPVIRAGHNDIDITTVVQRVSERFRSGTAPIHLEGGPKLNAALHDHDLIDAINLTISPTLVAGPSQRALDGPTERLRHFRRRHVLIAGDHLLTRWERDRTC
;
A
#
# COMPACT_ATOMS: atom_id res chain seq x y z
N MET A 1 -5.24 -6.38 14.02
CA MET A 1 -5.40 -4.97 13.60
C MET A 1 -5.44 -4.84 12.07
N LEU A 2 -4.49 -5.40 11.33
CA LEU A 2 -4.38 -5.29 9.87
C LEU A 2 -5.69 -5.66 9.12
N LEU A 3 -6.29 -6.81 9.42
CA LEU A 3 -7.54 -7.24 8.77
C LEU A 3 -8.69 -6.22 8.96
N ARG A 4 -8.76 -5.56 10.11
CA ARG A 4 -9.76 -4.50 10.34
C ARG A 4 -9.49 -3.26 9.48
N LEU A 5 -8.23 -2.89 9.27
CA LEU A 5 -7.88 -1.77 8.39
C LEU A 5 -8.27 -2.07 6.94
N ARG A 6 -8.03 -3.29 6.45
CA ARG A 6 -8.47 -3.73 5.13
C ARG A 6 -9.99 -3.65 4.96
N HIS A 7 -10.73 -4.08 5.98
CA HIS A 7 -12.21 -4.06 5.96
C HIS A 7 -12.80 -2.63 5.92
N HIS A 8 -12.12 -1.66 6.54
CA HIS A 8 -12.57 -0.25 6.55
C HIS A 8 -12.06 0.58 5.36
N ALA A 9 -11.18 0.03 4.56
CA ALA A 9 -10.64 0.69 3.39
C ALA A 9 -11.50 0.45 2.15
N CYS A 10 -11.53 1.39 1.22
CA CYS A 10 -12.12 1.15 -0.10
C CYS A 10 -11.27 0.19 -0.93
N VAL A 11 -9.96 0.20 -0.72
CA VAL A 11 -8.98 -0.68 -1.35
C VAL A 11 -7.68 -0.70 -0.54
N THR A 12 -6.98 -1.82 -0.56
CA THR A 12 -5.61 -1.94 -0.05
C THR A 12 -4.61 -1.74 -1.19
N LEU A 13 -3.79 -0.71 -1.11
CA LEU A 13 -2.71 -0.42 -2.06
C LEU A 13 -1.42 -1.08 -1.57
N VAL A 14 -0.80 -1.89 -2.42
CA VAL A 14 0.41 -2.66 -2.09
C VAL A 14 1.36 -2.75 -3.27
N GLY A 15 2.66 -2.78 -3.01
CA GLY A 15 3.68 -2.96 -4.04
C GLY A 15 3.88 -4.42 -4.42
N ALA A 16 4.18 -4.69 -5.70
CA ALA A 16 4.46 -6.03 -6.22
C ALA A 16 5.55 -6.78 -5.44
N GLY A 17 6.58 -6.06 -4.96
CA GLY A 17 7.63 -6.66 -4.14
C GLY A 17 7.09 -7.29 -2.85
N THR A 18 6.16 -6.63 -2.18
CA THR A 18 5.51 -7.13 -0.97
C THR A 18 4.62 -8.33 -1.28
N VAL A 19 3.83 -8.26 -2.37
CA VAL A 19 2.99 -9.40 -2.80
C VAL A 19 3.83 -10.64 -3.07
N ARG A 20 5.02 -10.49 -3.69
CA ARG A 20 5.94 -11.62 -3.93
C ARG A 20 6.55 -12.19 -2.66
N SER A 21 6.88 -11.33 -1.68
CA SER A 21 7.60 -11.77 -0.47
C SER A 21 6.69 -12.32 0.63
N GLU A 22 5.43 -11.94 0.66
CA GLU A 22 4.51 -12.21 1.78
C GLU A 22 3.38 -13.20 1.44
N ASP A 23 3.39 -13.82 0.26
CA ASP A 23 2.39 -14.80 -0.19
C ASP A 23 0.94 -14.35 0.11
N TYR A 24 0.50 -13.31 -0.59
CA TYR A 24 -0.82 -12.72 -0.38
C TYR A 24 -1.95 -13.70 -0.67
N ALA A 25 -2.57 -14.20 0.38
CA ALA A 25 -3.70 -15.12 0.29
C ALA A 25 -4.97 -14.41 -0.22
N VAL A 26 -5.87 -15.20 -0.77
CA VAL A 26 -7.22 -14.72 -1.14
C VAL A 26 -7.95 -14.27 0.14
N PRO A 27 -8.51 -13.05 0.17
CA PRO A 27 -9.29 -12.59 1.31
C PRO A 27 -10.52 -13.45 1.55
N THR A 28 -10.77 -13.77 2.81
CA THR A 28 -12.03 -14.44 3.21
C THR A 28 -13.23 -13.49 3.20
N ASP A 29 -12.97 -12.18 3.34
CA ASP A 29 -13.99 -11.14 3.24
C ASP A 29 -14.16 -10.72 1.77
N PRO A 30 -15.37 -10.92 1.19
CA PRO A 30 -15.62 -10.64 -0.22
C PRO A 30 -15.58 -9.14 -0.56
N THR A 31 -15.54 -8.25 0.43
CA THR A 31 -15.49 -6.80 0.21
C THR A 31 -14.07 -6.27 0.06
N VAL A 32 -13.06 -7.00 0.56
CA VAL A 32 -11.65 -6.59 0.48
C VAL A 32 -11.17 -6.59 -0.97
N ARG A 33 -10.51 -5.51 -1.37
CA ARG A 33 -9.90 -5.32 -2.70
C ARG A 33 -8.45 -4.93 -2.56
N PHE A 34 -7.63 -5.41 -3.50
CA PHE A 34 -6.22 -5.02 -3.62
C PHE A 34 -5.97 -4.28 -4.93
N ALA A 35 -5.19 -3.20 -4.83
CA ALA A 35 -4.55 -2.54 -5.96
C ALA A 35 -3.04 -2.79 -5.84
N VAL A 36 -2.49 -3.60 -6.75
CA VAL A 36 -1.09 -4.03 -6.70
C VAL A 36 -0.27 -3.21 -7.67
N VAL A 37 0.61 -2.36 -7.15
CA VAL A 37 1.47 -1.48 -7.97
C VAL A 37 2.70 -2.26 -8.44
N THR A 38 2.87 -2.34 -9.76
CA THR A 38 4.01 -2.96 -10.40
C THR A 38 4.57 -2.10 -11.53
N GLY A 39 5.88 -1.83 -11.50
CA GLY A 39 6.58 -1.13 -12.58
C GLY A 39 7.11 -2.06 -13.68
N GLN A 40 7.09 -3.37 -13.47
CA GLN A 40 7.71 -4.35 -14.39
C GLN A 40 6.79 -5.50 -14.81
N GLY A 41 5.62 -5.65 -14.18
CA GLY A 41 4.72 -6.78 -14.43
C GLY A 41 5.24 -8.13 -13.93
N ASP A 42 6.24 -8.11 -13.07
CA ASP A 42 6.94 -9.28 -12.53
C ASP A 42 6.14 -9.89 -11.36
N LEU A 43 5.06 -10.58 -11.67
CA LEU A 43 4.14 -11.22 -10.75
C LEU A 43 3.66 -12.58 -11.30
N ASP A 44 3.34 -13.52 -10.40
CA ASP A 44 2.64 -14.75 -10.76
C ASP A 44 1.14 -14.45 -10.99
N TRP A 45 0.80 -14.13 -12.24
CA TRP A 45 -0.56 -13.78 -12.66
C TRP A 45 -1.55 -14.97 -12.56
N GLU A 46 -1.03 -16.19 -12.43
CA GLU A 46 -1.83 -17.41 -12.29
C GLU A 46 -2.11 -17.77 -10.82
N SER A 47 -1.59 -16.99 -9.86
CA SER A 47 -1.85 -17.24 -8.44
C SER A 47 -3.33 -17.11 -8.08
N ALA A 48 -3.70 -17.72 -6.96
CA ALA A 48 -5.07 -17.69 -6.46
C ALA A 48 -5.60 -16.26 -6.22
N LEU A 49 -4.73 -15.32 -5.85
CA LEU A 49 -5.10 -13.92 -5.65
C LEU A 49 -5.69 -13.29 -6.92
N TRP A 50 -5.05 -13.47 -8.08
CA TRP A 50 -5.51 -12.89 -9.34
C TRP A 50 -6.77 -13.59 -9.86
N ARG A 51 -6.82 -14.91 -9.75
CA ARG A 51 -8.00 -15.71 -10.16
C ARG A 51 -9.24 -15.43 -9.32
N SER A 52 -9.07 -14.96 -8.09
CA SER A 52 -10.18 -14.64 -7.17
C SER A 52 -10.98 -13.39 -7.54
N GLY A 53 -10.45 -12.52 -8.42
CA GLY A 53 -11.05 -11.23 -8.74
C GLY A 53 -10.92 -10.16 -7.63
N HIS A 54 -10.17 -10.43 -6.56
CA HIS A 54 -9.93 -9.47 -5.48
C HIS A 54 -8.83 -8.46 -5.79
N ALA A 55 -7.96 -8.75 -6.78
CA ALA A 55 -6.82 -7.92 -7.13
C ALA A 55 -6.99 -7.20 -8.47
N THR A 56 -6.47 -5.99 -8.55
CA THR A 56 -6.35 -5.18 -9.76
C THR A 56 -4.88 -4.74 -9.85
N ALA A 57 -4.25 -4.96 -11.01
CA ALA A 57 -2.91 -4.46 -11.27
C ALA A 57 -2.93 -2.95 -11.48
N VAL A 58 -1.88 -2.27 -11.03
CA VAL A 58 -1.63 -0.84 -11.32
C VAL A 58 -0.25 -0.76 -11.96
N ALA A 59 -0.19 -0.43 -13.25
CA ALA A 59 1.02 -0.52 -14.05
C ALA A 59 1.11 0.62 -15.07
N PRO A 60 2.34 0.98 -15.55
CA PRO A 60 2.50 1.89 -16.67
C PRO A 60 1.96 1.25 -17.98
N GLU A 61 1.74 2.08 -18.99
CA GLU A 61 1.24 1.63 -20.29
C GLU A 61 2.19 0.66 -20.98
N SER A 62 3.52 0.86 -20.82
CA SER A 62 4.56 0.05 -21.43
C SER A 62 4.66 -1.39 -20.89
N VAL A 63 4.06 -1.67 -19.73
CA VAL A 63 4.13 -2.98 -19.08
C VAL A 63 3.00 -3.88 -19.56
N ALA A 64 3.35 -5.04 -20.11
CA ALA A 64 2.37 -6.05 -20.51
C ALA A 64 1.71 -6.68 -19.28
N ILE A 65 0.38 -6.70 -19.27
CA ILE A 65 -0.43 -7.37 -18.24
C ILE A 65 -1.37 -8.34 -18.98
N PRO A 66 -1.53 -9.59 -18.53
CA PRO A 66 -2.42 -10.55 -19.17
C PRO A 66 -3.87 -10.05 -19.25
N ASP A 67 -4.58 -10.38 -20.32
CA ASP A 67 -5.95 -9.88 -20.58
C ASP A 67 -6.97 -10.25 -19.50
N HIS A 68 -6.76 -11.36 -18.79
CA HIS A 68 -7.64 -11.80 -17.71
C HIS A 68 -7.43 -11.02 -16.40
N VAL A 69 -6.40 -10.19 -16.28
CA VAL A 69 -6.08 -9.40 -15.10
C VAL A 69 -6.64 -7.99 -15.23
N PRO A 70 -7.53 -7.55 -14.33
CA PRO A 70 -7.97 -6.17 -14.31
C PRO A 70 -6.79 -5.21 -14.09
N VAL A 71 -6.69 -4.16 -14.90
CA VAL A 71 -5.57 -3.22 -14.83
C VAL A 71 -6.02 -1.77 -14.79
N ILE A 72 -5.35 -0.98 -13.95
CA ILE A 72 -5.37 0.48 -13.92
C ILE A 72 -4.03 0.95 -14.49
N ARG A 73 -4.06 1.75 -15.56
CA ARG A 73 -2.86 2.32 -16.17
C ARG A 73 -2.48 3.63 -15.47
N ALA A 74 -1.21 3.76 -15.03
CA ALA A 74 -0.72 4.93 -14.31
C ALA A 74 0.73 5.24 -14.68
N GLY A 75 0.90 6.15 -15.62
CA GLY A 75 2.17 6.50 -16.25
C GLY A 75 2.38 5.81 -17.59
N HIS A 76 3.40 6.24 -18.35
CA HIS A 76 3.70 5.70 -19.68
C HIS A 76 4.79 4.61 -19.61
N ASN A 77 6.02 4.97 -19.28
CA ASN A 77 7.13 4.02 -19.13
C ASN A 77 7.35 3.62 -17.67
N ASP A 78 7.16 4.56 -16.77
CA ASP A 78 7.33 4.40 -15.33
C ASP A 78 6.02 4.68 -14.60
N ILE A 79 5.94 4.23 -13.35
CA ILE A 79 4.81 4.53 -12.47
C ILE A 79 4.74 6.03 -12.17
N ASP A 80 3.63 6.65 -12.51
CA ASP A 80 3.26 7.97 -11.99
C ASP A 80 2.43 7.81 -10.72
N ILE A 81 3.05 8.05 -9.57
CA ILE A 81 2.45 7.79 -8.26
C ILE A 81 1.24 8.68 -7.98
N THR A 82 1.20 9.89 -8.52
CA THR A 82 0.06 10.81 -8.39
C THR A 82 -1.14 10.27 -9.16
N THR A 83 -0.90 9.83 -10.39
CA THR A 83 -1.91 9.15 -11.21
C THR A 83 -2.38 7.83 -10.60
N VAL A 84 -1.49 7.07 -9.93
CA VAL A 84 -1.89 5.87 -9.17
C VAL A 84 -2.97 6.21 -8.16
N VAL A 85 -2.69 7.17 -7.25
CA VAL A 85 -3.64 7.53 -6.18
C VAL A 85 -4.95 8.05 -6.76
N GLN A 86 -4.88 8.90 -7.78
CA GLN A 86 -6.05 9.43 -8.44
C GLN A 86 -6.93 8.31 -9.03
N ARG A 87 -6.38 7.48 -9.92
CA ARG A 87 -7.14 6.44 -10.63
C ARG A 87 -7.62 5.31 -9.72
N VAL A 88 -6.83 4.93 -8.73
CA VAL A 88 -7.24 3.99 -7.70
C VAL A 88 -8.40 4.57 -6.89
N SER A 89 -8.33 5.83 -6.50
CA SER A 89 -9.42 6.51 -5.82
C SER A 89 -10.70 6.56 -6.67
N GLU A 90 -10.59 6.92 -7.94
CA GLU A 90 -11.73 6.94 -8.88
C GLU A 90 -12.37 5.56 -9.04
N ARG A 91 -11.57 4.50 -9.12
CA ARG A 91 -12.01 3.12 -9.36
C ARG A 91 -12.70 2.48 -8.16
N PHE A 92 -12.23 2.80 -6.93
CA PHE A 92 -12.63 2.09 -5.71
C PHE A 92 -13.33 2.98 -4.68
N ARG A 93 -13.46 4.28 -4.91
CA ARG A 93 -14.06 5.19 -3.92
C ARG A 93 -15.43 4.70 -3.48
N SER A 94 -15.60 4.59 -2.17
CA SER A 94 -16.87 4.31 -1.51
C SER A 94 -17.03 5.30 -0.36
N GLY A 95 -17.78 6.38 -0.59
CA GLY A 95 -17.97 7.43 0.40
C GLY A 95 -16.66 8.06 0.85
N THR A 96 -16.38 8.05 2.15
CA THR A 96 -15.17 8.59 2.79
C THR A 96 -14.14 7.52 3.15
N ALA A 97 -14.34 6.28 2.72
CA ALA A 97 -13.42 5.19 3.04
C ALA A 97 -12.01 5.46 2.48
N PRO A 98 -10.95 5.30 3.29
CA PRO A 98 -9.58 5.58 2.89
C PRO A 98 -9.00 4.50 1.98
N ILE A 99 -7.95 4.84 1.23
CA ILE A 99 -7.02 3.86 0.67
C ILE A 99 -6.11 3.39 1.82
N HIS A 100 -6.03 2.07 2.04
CA HIS A 100 -5.13 1.48 3.01
C HIS A 100 -3.81 1.10 2.33
N LEU A 101 -2.70 1.72 2.75
CA LEU A 101 -1.37 1.44 2.21
C LEU A 101 -0.67 0.38 3.07
N GLU A 102 -0.28 -0.75 2.46
CA GLU A 102 0.50 -1.80 3.12
C GLU A 102 1.98 -1.85 2.69
N GLY A 103 2.39 -0.89 1.90
CA GLY A 103 3.78 -0.79 1.46
C GLY A 103 4.03 -1.56 0.15
N GLY A 104 5.25 -2.03 -0.23
CA GLY A 104 6.52 -1.97 0.47
C GLY A 104 7.28 -0.64 0.47
N PRO A 105 8.53 -0.70 0.94
CA PRO A 105 9.32 0.49 1.24
C PRO A 105 9.47 1.48 0.09
N LYS A 106 9.62 1.00 -1.14
CA LYS A 106 9.73 1.84 -2.35
C LYS A 106 8.43 2.57 -2.66
N LEU A 107 7.30 1.86 -2.55
CA LEU A 107 5.97 2.47 -2.75
C LEU A 107 5.68 3.50 -1.66
N ASN A 108 6.02 3.18 -0.41
CA ASN A 108 5.88 4.12 0.70
C ASN A 108 6.71 5.39 0.47
N ALA A 109 7.95 5.26 0.01
CA ALA A 109 8.82 6.39 -0.27
C ALA A 109 8.27 7.26 -1.41
N ALA A 110 7.80 6.66 -2.50
CA ALA A 110 7.21 7.39 -3.61
C ALA A 110 5.97 8.20 -3.19
N LEU A 111 5.08 7.62 -2.37
CA LEU A 111 3.92 8.32 -1.83
C LEU A 111 4.31 9.42 -0.84
N HIS A 112 5.33 9.17 -0.01
CA HIS A 112 5.87 10.16 0.92
C HIS A 112 6.49 11.36 0.20
N ASP A 113 7.23 11.14 -0.88
CA ASP A 113 7.85 12.21 -1.66
C ASP A 113 6.83 13.19 -2.23
N HIS A 114 5.64 12.70 -2.59
CA HIS A 114 4.53 13.49 -3.13
C HIS A 114 3.52 13.98 -2.08
N ASP A 115 3.82 13.81 -0.77
CA ASP A 115 2.93 14.20 0.35
C ASP A 115 1.53 13.54 0.30
N LEU A 116 1.48 12.28 -0.14
CA LEU A 116 0.24 11.53 -0.34
C LEU A 116 -0.10 10.61 0.84
N ILE A 117 0.65 10.68 1.95
CA ILE A 117 0.38 9.90 3.16
C ILE A 117 -0.31 10.80 4.20
N ASP A 118 -1.58 10.53 4.48
CA ASP A 118 -2.37 11.28 5.46
C ASP A 118 -2.21 10.78 6.88
N ALA A 119 -2.01 9.46 7.06
CA ALA A 119 -1.88 8.86 8.37
C ALA A 119 -0.97 7.63 8.36
N ILE A 120 -0.31 7.39 9.49
CA ILE A 120 0.56 6.25 9.73
C ILE A 120 0.01 5.48 10.92
N ASN A 121 -0.22 4.17 10.75
CA ASN A 121 -0.47 3.25 11.84
C ASN A 121 0.81 2.42 12.04
N LEU A 122 1.46 2.58 13.19
CA LEU A 122 2.71 1.91 13.50
C LEU A 122 2.55 1.06 14.76
N THR A 123 2.92 -0.22 14.66
CA THR A 123 3.02 -1.10 15.82
C THR A 123 4.49 -1.21 16.24
N ILE A 124 4.78 -0.90 17.48
CA ILE A 124 6.10 -1.09 18.09
C ILE A 124 6.04 -2.37 18.91
N SER A 125 6.84 -3.36 18.50
CA SER A 125 7.01 -4.64 19.20
C SER A 125 8.15 -4.53 20.22
N PRO A 126 8.08 -5.24 21.36
CA PRO A 126 9.17 -5.30 22.34
C PRO A 126 10.29 -6.27 21.91
N THR A 127 10.55 -6.34 20.61
CA THR A 127 11.52 -7.28 20.03
C THR A 127 12.64 -6.52 19.35
N LEU A 128 13.88 -6.88 19.65
CA LEU A 128 15.07 -6.38 18.95
C LEU A 128 15.47 -7.39 17.88
N VAL A 129 15.65 -6.89 16.65
CA VAL A 129 16.11 -7.69 15.51
C VAL A 129 17.44 -7.14 15.03
N ALA A 130 18.45 -8.00 14.94
CA ALA A 130 19.75 -7.66 14.36
C ALA A 130 19.74 -7.98 12.83
N GLY A 131 20.72 -7.43 12.12
CA GLY A 131 20.91 -7.69 10.68
C GLY A 131 20.42 -6.57 9.79
N PRO A 132 20.43 -6.77 8.44
CA PRO A 132 20.02 -5.77 7.47
C PRO A 132 18.51 -5.65 7.41
N SER A 133 17.94 -4.83 8.30
CA SER A 133 16.50 -4.58 8.36
C SER A 133 16.07 -3.61 7.25
N GLN A 134 14.91 -3.86 6.66
CA GLN A 134 14.30 -2.90 5.75
C GLN A 134 13.80 -1.67 6.50
N ARG A 135 13.92 -0.50 5.87
CA ARG A 135 13.29 0.74 6.35
C ARG A 135 11.81 0.75 5.97
N ALA A 136 11.01 1.50 6.69
CA ALA A 136 9.61 1.74 6.33
C ALA A 136 9.48 2.52 4.99
N LEU A 137 10.49 3.34 4.68
CA LEU A 137 10.62 4.11 3.44
C LEU A 137 12.02 3.86 2.85
N ASP A 138 12.07 3.47 1.58
CA ASP A 138 13.31 3.26 0.82
C ASP A 138 13.21 4.02 -0.50
N GLY A 139 13.74 5.23 -0.52
CA GLY A 139 13.70 6.14 -1.65
C GLY A 139 14.98 6.96 -1.79
N PRO A 140 15.22 7.55 -2.98
CA PRO A 140 16.45 8.27 -3.29
C PRO A 140 16.52 9.66 -2.64
N THR A 141 15.39 10.19 -2.17
CA THR A 141 15.30 11.56 -1.68
C THR A 141 15.04 11.59 -0.19
N GLU A 142 15.84 12.36 0.55
CA GLU A 142 15.57 12.65 1.95
C GLU A 142 14.55 13.79 2.04
N ARG A 143 13.36 13.50 2.57
CA ARG A 143 12.30 14.49 2.82
C ARG A 143 11.76 14.33 4.21
N LEU A 144 11.74 15.43 4.96
CA LEU A 144 11.13 15.47 6.29
C LEU A 144 9.65 15.86 6.19
N ARG A 145 8.80 15.09 6.84
CA ARG A 145 7.36 15.35 6.96
C ARG A 145 6.94 15.22 8.42
N HIS A 146 6.16 16.17 8.91
CA HIS A 146 5.69 16.16 10.28
C HIS A 146 4.33 15.48 10.41
N PHE A 147 4.21 14.66 11.46
CA PHE A 147 2.97 13.98 11.82
C PHE A 147 2.67 14.24 13.30
N ARG A 148 1.41 14.48 13.62
CA ARG A 148 0.95 14.61 14.99
C ARG A 148 0.39 13.29 15.48
N ARG A 149 0.77 12.90 16.70
CA ARG A 149 0.23 11.70 17.35
C ARG A 149 -1.26 11.87 17.63
N ARG A 150 -2.08 10.98 17.11
CA ARG A 150 -3.52 10.95 17.33
C ARG A 150 -3.87 10.14 18.57
N HIS A 151 -3.34 8.92 18.66
CA HIS A 151 -3.52 8.05 19.82
C HIS A 151 -2.39 7.02 19.94
N VAL A 152 -2.30 6.45 21.13
CA VAL A 152 -1.48 5.28 21.46
C VAL A 152 -2.37 4.30 22.22
N LEU A 153 -2.37 3.04 21.79
CA LEU A 153 -3.03 1.94 22.48
C LEU A 153 -1.96 0.96 22.94
N ILE A 154 -2.15 0.40 24.13
CA ILE A 154 -1.29 -0.65 24.67
C ILE A 154 -2.02 -1.98 24.50
N ALA A 155 -1.36 -2.96 23.91
CA ALA A 155 -1.87 -4.31 23.72
C ALA A 155 -0.81 -5.32 24.15
N GLY A 156 -0.90 -5.79 25.38
CA GLY A 156 0.20 -6.50 26.03
C GLY A 156 1.43 -5.59 26.09
N ASP A 157 2.57 -6.08 25.60
CA ASP A 157 3.82 -5.33 25.54
C ASP A 157 3.99 -4.51 24.24
N HIS A 158 2.99 -4.50 23.35
CA HIS A 158 3.02 -3.76 22.10
C HIS A 158 2.40 -2.37 22.22
N LEU A 159 2.96 -1.40 21.53
CA LEU A 159 2.37 -0.08 21.33
C LEU A 159 1.79 0.02 19.91
N LEU A 160 0.49 0.28 19.82
CA LEU A 160 -0.18 0.56 18.55
C LEU A 160 -0.42 2.06 18.48
N THR A 161 0.24 2.71 17.53
CA THR A 161 0.20 4.16 17.41
C THR A 161 -0.44 4.58 16.11
N ARG A 162 -1.16 5.72 16.15
CA ARG A 162 -1.65 6.42 14.97
C ARG A 162 -1.13 7.84 14.95
N TRP A 163 -0.60 8.25 13.79
CA TRP A 163 -0.07 9.57 13.52
C TRP A 163 -0.78 10.12 12.29
N GLU A 164 -1.15 11.39 12.32
CA GLU A 164 -1.80 12.08 11.21
C GLU A 164 -0.92 13.18 10.67
N ARG A 165 -0.92 13.34 9.35
CA ARG A 165 -0.09 14.33 8.65
C ARG A 165 -0.44 15.74 9.12
N ASP A 166 0.57 16.47 9.59
CA ASP A 166 0.46 17.88 9.91
C ASP A 166 0.86 18.71 8.68
N ARG A 167 -0.14 19.30 8.03
CA ARG A 167 0.07 20.17 6.86
C ARG A 167 0.12 21.66 7.24
N THR A 168 0.14 21.96 8.54
CA THR A 168 0.20 23.36 9.03
C THR A 168 1.62 23.82 9.33
N CYS A 169 2.62 22.95 9.20
CA CYS A 169 4.03 23.24 9.40
C CYS A 169 4.76 23.33 8.06
#